data_e3ebaf4ca0dd0a3a23914b52b35661b3
#
_entry.id   e3ebaf4ca0dd0a3a23914b52b35661b3
#
_cell.length_a   1.000
_cell.length_b   1.000
_cell.length_c   1.000
_cell.angle_alpha   90.00
_cell.angle_beta   90.00
_cell.angle_gamma   90.00
#
_symmetry.space_group_name_H-M   'P 1'
#
loop_
_entity.id
_entity.type
_entity.pdbx_description
1 polymer ?
#
loop_
_entity_poly.entity_id
_entity_poly.type
_entity_poly.pdbx_seq_one_letter_code
_entity_poly.pdbx_strand_id
1 'polypeptide(L)'
;LRPVHDEIEPLKYEAIVCPKCGYAALGRYFGTLAPSQAKAIRENISSSYHGNTEEKETYTLEEALERNKMCLLNAIVKHAKASEKAYICLKCGWLVRCMREELLKEAPEDTERLKELKEQELEYLKNAYEGFVNARMTESSYPMCGMDEMTVDYLVAALAMDIGQYDVATKMI
;
A
#
# COMPACT_ATOMS: atom_id res chain seq x y z
N LEU A 1 -3.62 -4.72 15.75
CA LEU A 1 -3.79 -6.17 15.96
C LEU A 1 -2.41 -6.80 15.82
N ARG A 2 -1.88 -7.38 16.90
CA ARG A 2 -0.67 -8.20 16.80
C ARG A 2 -1.04 -9.57 16.23
N PRO A 3 -0.26 -10.13 15.30
CA PRO A 3 -0.48 -11.50 14.84
C PRO A 3 -0.35 -12.49 16.00
N VAL A 4 -1.10 -13.57 15.94
CA VAL A 4 -1.07 -14.65 16.95
C VAL A 4 0.27 -15.40 16.91
N HIS A 5 0.96 -15.32 15.79
CA HIS A 5 2.28 -15.89 15.56
C HIS A 5 3.24 -14.75 15.16
N ASP A 6 4.23 -14.47 15.98
CA ASP A 6 5.24 -13.42 15.74
C ASP A 6 6.13 -13.71 14.50
N GLU A 7 6.07 -14.92 13.95
CA GLU A 7 6.86 -15.36 12.79
C GLU A 7 6.25 -14.96 11.45
N ILE A 8 4.94 -14.59 11.41
CA ILE A 8 4.23 -14.25 10.18
C ILE A 8 3.82 -12.79 10.21
N GLU A 9 4.43 -11.98 9.35
CA GLU A 9 4.03 -10.59 9.12
C GLU A 9 2.90 -10.56 8.06
N PRO A 10 1.63 -10.34 8.46
CA PRO A 10 0.49 -10.40 7.53
C PRO A 10 0.60 -9.38 6.39
N LEU A 11 1.33 -8.29 6.62
CA LEU A 11 1.55 -7.23 5.64
C LEU A 11 2.21 -7.74 4.36
N LYS A 12 3.02 -8.81 4.46
CA LYS A 12 3.72 -9.41 3.30
C LYS A 12 2.78 -10.15 2.34
N TYR A 13 1.57 -10.54 2.78
CA TYR A 13 0.71 -11.48 2.05
C TYR A 13 -0.60 -10.86 1.53
N GLU A 14 -0.85 -9.58 1.77
CA GLU A 14 -2.10 -8.94 1.34
C GLU A 14 -2.17 -8.71 -0.18
N ALA A 15 -1.03 -8.53 -0.85
CA ALA A 15 -0.94 -8.28 -2.28
C ALA A 15 -0.95 -9.60 -3.06
N ILE A 16 -1.96 -9.77 -3.91
CA ILE A 16 -2.10 -10.93 -4.81
C ILE A 16 -1.71 -10.48 -6.22
N VAL A 17 -0.81 -11.23 -6.86
CA VAL A 17 -0.36 -10.98 -8.24
C VAL A 17 -0.60 -12.22 -9.06
N CYS A 18 -1.31 -12.10 -10.18
CA CYS A 18 -1.48 -13.19 -11.13
C CYS A 18 -0.17 -13.44 -11.91
N PRO A 19 0.45 -14.61 -11.80
CA PRO A 19 1.72 -14.89 -12.47
C PRO A 19 1.61 -14.98 -13.99
N LYS A 20 0.38 -15.12 -14.53
CA LYS A 20 0.14 -15.26 -15.97
C LYS A 20 -0.04 -13.94 -16.70
N CYS A 21 -0.64 -12.94 -16.04
CA CYS A 21 -1.04 -11.72 -16.74
C CYS A 21 -0.65 -10.41 -16.02
N GLY A 22 0.00 -10.48 -14.85
CA GLY A 22 0.39 -9.32 -14.09
C GLY A 22 -0.75 -8.54 -13.44
N TYR A 23 -2.02 -9.03 -13.52
CA TYR A 23 -3.09 -8.45 -12.71
C TYR A 23 -2.76 -8.58 -11.25
N ALA A 24 -2.82 -7.47 -10.53
CA ALA A 24 -2.51 -7.43 -9.12
C ALA A 24 -3.51 -6.55 -8.37
N ALA A 25 -3.91 -7.01 -7.19
CA ALA A 25 -4.75 -6.25 -6.26
C ALA A 25 -4.58 -6.77 -4.85
N LEU A 26 -4.96 -5.96 -3.85
CA LEU A 26 -5.09 -6.46 -2.49
C LEU A 26 -6.21 -7.51 -2.43
N GLY A 27 -6.08 -8.51 -1.57
CA GLY A 27 -6.97 -9.67 -1.51
C GLY A 27 -8.47 -9.31 -1.50
N ARG A 28 -8.83 -8.24 -0.78
CA ARG A 28 -10.23 -7.74 -0.74
C ARG A 28 -10.77 -7.24 -2.08
N TYR A 29 -9.91 -6.83 -3.01
CA TYR A 29 -10.28 -6.26 -4.31
C TYR A 29 -10.00 -7.20 -5.49
N PHE A 30 -9.31 -8.31 -5.27
CA PHE A 30 -8.85 -9.19 -6.34
C PHE A 30 -9.97 -9.79 -7.17
N GLY A 31 -11.10 -10.15 -6.53
CA GLY A 31 -12.25 -10.75 -7.20
C GLY A 31 -13.23 -9.74 -7.84
N THR A 32 -13.05 -8.44 -7.65
CA THR A 32 -13.99 -7.41 -8.10
C THR A 32 -13.42 -6.59 -9.25
N LEU A 33 -13.55 -7.07 -10.47
CA LEU A 33 -13.02 -6.43 -11.67
C LEU A 33 -14.13 -6.23 -12.70
N ALA A 34 -14.45 -4.96 -13.01
CA ALA A 34 -15.41 -4.64 -14.06
C ALA A 34 -14.82 -4.93 -15.45
N PRO A 35 -15.66 -5.23 -16.48
CA PRO A 35 -15.18 -5.54 -17.84
C PRO A 35 -14.28 -4.43 -18.44
N SER A 36 -14.62 -3.15 -18.22
CA SER A 36 -13.81 -2.02 -18.68
C SER A 36 -12.44 -1.98 -18.00
N GLN A 37 -12.37 -2.27 -16.70
CA GLN A 37 -11.14 -2.35 -15.94
C GLN A 37 -10.27 -3.53 -16.41
N ALA A 38 -10.89 -4.70 -16.65
CA ALA A 38 -10.19 -5.86 -17.21
C ALA A 38 -9.57 -5.55 -18.58
N LYS A 39 -10.29 -4.79 -19.42
CA LYS A 39 -9.78 -4.33 -20.71
C LYS A 39 -8.56 -3.42 -20.53
N ALA A 40 -8.66 -2.41 -19.66
CA ALA A 40 -7.56 -1.48 -19.41
C ALA A 40 -6.30 -2.19 -18.90
N ILE A 41 -6.45 -3.15 -17.97
CA ILE A 41 -5.34 -3.97 -17.46
C ILE A 41 -4.72 -4.82 -18.57
N ARG A 42 -5.54 -5.45 -19.40
CA ARG A 42 -5.04 -6.26 -20.51
C ARG A 42 -4.21 -5.46 -21.49
N GLU A 43 -4.67 -4.27 -21.84
CA GLU A 43 -4.01 -3.39 -22.82
C GLU A 43 -2.73 -2.74 -22.28
N ASN A 44 -2.70 -2.36 -20.99
CA ASN A 44 -1.61 -1.55 -20.42
C ASN A 44 -0.64 -2.31 -19.52
N ILE A 45 -1.03 -3.49 -19.02
CA ILE A 45 -0.19 -4.30 -18.14
C ILE A 45 0.10 -5.65 -18.77
N SER A 46 -0.95 -6.44 -19.08
CA SER A 46 -0.77 -7.82 -19.51
C SER A 46 -0.05 -7.95 -20.84
N SER A 47 -0.18 -6.98 -21.74
CA SER A 47 0.50 -6.96 -23.05
C SER A 47 2.04 -6.89 -22.94
N SER A 48 2.57 -6.32 -21.87
CA SER A 48 4.01 -6.18 -21.60
C SER A 48 4.51 -7.04 -20.43
N TYR A 49 3.61 -7.81 -19.80
CA TYR A 49 3.97 -8.64 -18.65
C TYR A 49 4.57 -9.97 -19.11
N HIS A 50 5.79 -10.25 -18.73
CA HIS A 50 6.55 -11.45 -19.16
C HIS A 50 6.60 -12.55 -18.09
N GLY A 51 5.69 -12.54 -17.15
CA GLY A 51 5.44 -13.61 -16.19
C GLY A 51 6.68 -14.04 -15.39
N ASN A 52 7.01 -13.34 -14.32
CA ASN A 52 8.12 -13.74 -13.46
C ASN A 52 7.77 -13.66 -11.97
N THR A 53 6.51 -13.84 -11.63
CA THR A 53 6.07 -13.83 -10.23
C THR A 53 5.92 -15.29 -9.78
N GLU A 54 6.97 -15.84 -9.21
CA GLU A 54 6.89 -17.15 -8.56
C GLU A 54 6.03 -17.02 -7.30
N GLU A 55 5.08 -17.92 -7.12
CA GLU A 55 4.41 -18.11 -5.84
C GLU A 55 5.38 -18.79 -4.89
N LYS A 56 5.64 -18.12 -3.76
CA LYS A 56 6.49 -18.64 -2.67
C LYS A 56 5.65 -18.81 -1.43
N GLU A 57 6.04 -19.75 -0.58
CA GLU A 57 5.42 -19.90 0.75
C GLU A 57 5.71 -18.68 1.65
N THR A 58 6.88 -18.07 1.47
CA THR A 58 7.30 -16.90 2.23
C THR A 58 7.87 -15.82 1.33
N TYR A 59 7.53 -14.56 1.64
CA TYR A 59 8.05 -13.38 0.95
C TYR A 59 8.98 -12.57 1.85
N THR A 60 10.04 -12.01 1.27
CA THR A 60 10.82 -10.95 1.92
C THR A 60 10.02 -9.65 1.95
N LEU A 61 10.47 -8.64 2.69
CA LEU A 61 9.82 -7.31 2.71
C LEU A 61 9.93 -6.64 1.33
N GLU A 62 11.06 -6.79 0.64
CA GLU A 62 11.28 -6.28 -0.71
C GLU A 62 10.31 -6.92 -1.72
N GLU A 63 10.18 -8.24 -1.70
CA GLU A 63 9.23 -8.94 -2.58
C GLU A 63 7.79 -8.52 -2.30
N ALA A 64 7.42 -8.36 -1.03
CA ALA A 64 6.12 -7.86 -0.63
C ALA A 64 5.89 -6.41 -1.12
N LEU A 65 6.92 -5.57 -1.04
CA LEU A 65 6.86 -4.18 -1.54
C LEU A 65 6.66 -4.17 -3.06
N GLU A 66 7.40 -4.98 -3.83
CA GLU A 66 7.22 -5.07 -5.28
C GLU A 66 5.82 -5.56 -5.66
N ARG A 67 5.27 -6.53 -4.94
CA ARG A 67 3.89 -7.00 -5.13
C ARG A 67 2.87 -5.89 -4.86
N ASN A 68 3.07 -5.08 -3.82
CA ASN A 68 2.22 -3.92 -3.52
C ASN A 68 2.37 -2.80 -4.57
N LYS A 69 3.57 -2.56 -5.11
CA LYS A 69 3.77 -1.65 -6.26
C LYS A 69 3.00 -2.11 -7.49
N MET A 70 2.98 -3.43 -7.76
CA MET A 70 2.14 -3.99 -8.83
C MET A 70 0.65 -3.77 -8.58
N CYS A 71 0.19 -3.90 -7.33
CA CYS A 71 -1.20 -3.55 -6.97
C CYS A 71 -1.49 -2.07 -7.23
N LEU A 72 -0.58 -1.17 -6.88
CA LEU A 72 -0.74 0.27 -7.10
C LEU A 72 -0.81 0.60 -8.59
N LEU A 73 0.09 0.04 -9.40
CA LEU A 73 0.08 0.21 -10.86
C LEU A 73 -1.27 -0.26 -11.46
N ASN A 74 -1.74 -1.43 -11.06
CA ASN A 74 -3.04 -1.95 -11.50
C ASN A 74 -4.20 -1.06 -11.03
N ALA A 75 -4.16 -0.53 -9.80
CA ALA A 75 -5.17 0.38 -9.26
C ALA A 75 -5.22 1.70 -10.05
N ILE A 76 -4.07 2.22 -10.50
CA ILE A 76 -3.99 3.41 -11.35
C ILE A 76 -4.59 3.11 -12.73
N VAL A 77 -4.15 2.04 -13.38
CA VAL A 77 -4.58 1.66 -14.74
C VAL A 77 -6.08 1.37 -14.81
N LYS A 78 -6.64 0.71 -13.80
CA LYS A 78 -8.09 0.41 -13.74
C LYS A 78 -8.93 1.60 -13.23
N HIS A 79 -8.33 2.78 -12.97
CA HIS A 79 -9.00 3.93 -12.38
C HIS A 79 -9.74 3.60 -11.09
N ALA A 80 -9.06 2.88 -10.19
CA ALA A 80 -9.61 2.54 -8.88
C ALA A 80 -9.93 3.78 -8.05
N LYS A 81 -10.77 3.61 -7.02
CA LYS A 81 -11.12 4.66 -6.06
C LYS A 81 -9.87 5.27 -5.42
N ALA A 82 -9.98 6.52 -4.98
CA ALA A 82 -8.89 7.21 -4.29
C ALA A 82 -8.49 6.46 -3.01
N SER A 83 -9.47 5.98 -2.24
CA SER A 83 -9.25 5.18 -1.02
C SER A 83 -8.47 3.89 -1.27
N GLU A 84 -8.76 3.16 -2.36
CA GLU A 84 -8.03 1.94 -2.71
C GLU A 84 -6.54 2.25 -2.97
N LYS A 85 -6.26 3.27 -3.76
CA LYS A 85 -4.88 3.71 -4.06
C LYS A 85 -4.15 4.19 -2.81
N ALA A 86 -4.83 4.99 -1.97
CA ALA A 86 -4.30 5.47 -0.71
C ALA A 86 -3.95 4.31 0.25
N TYR A 87 -4.82 3.31 0.34
CA TYR A 87 -4.60 2.15 1.19
C TYR A 87 -3.41 1.30 0.73
N ILE A 88 -3.20 1.16 -0.58
CA ILE A 88 -2.01 0.48 -1.12
C ILE A 88 -0.74 1.29 -0.81
N CYS A 89 -0.75 2.62 -0.96
CA CYS A 89 0.37 3.48 -0.57
C CYS A 89 0.70 3.34 0.92
N LEU A 90 -0.32 3.30 1.79
CA LEU A 90 -0.14 3.07 3.22
C LEU A 90 0.58 1.74 3.49
N LYS A 91 0.18 0.65 2.81
CA LYS A 91 0.84 -0.65 2.93
C LYS A 91 2.30 -0.61 2.46
N CYS A 92 2.58 0.07 1.34
CA CYS A 92 3.95 0.30 0.89
C CYS A 92 4.78 1.06 1.93
N GLY A 93 4.23 2.13 2.52
CA GLY A 93 4.90 2.91 3.56
C GLY A 93 5.24 2.07 4.79
N TRP A 94 4.31 1.21 5.23
CA TRP A 94 4.55 0.30 6.35
C TRP A 94 5.60 -0.78 6.04
N LEU A 95 5.61 -1.34 4.82
CA LEU A 95 6.64 -2.29 4.41
C LEU A 95 8.03 -1.65 4.42
N VAL A 96 8.16 -0.42 3.89
CA VAL A 96 9.43 0.32 3.91
C VAL A 96 9.85 0.66 5.35
N ARG A 97 8.91 0.99 6.23
CA ARG A 97 9.16 1.18 7.67
C ARG A 97 9.74 -0.09 8.29
N CYS A 98 9.14 -1.26 8.03
CA CYS A 98 9.67 -2.54 8.50
C CYS A 98 11.08 -2.81 8.00
N MET A 99 11.34 -2.58 6.69
CA MET A 99 12.70 -2.73 6.12
C MET A 99 13.72 -1.82 6.82
N ARG A 100 13.34 -0.56 7.09
CA ARG A 100 14.19 0.39 7.80
C ARG A 100 14.44 -0.03 9.24
N GLU A 101 13.43 -0.57 9.93
CA GLU A 101 13.56 -1.05 11.30
C GLU A 101 14.40 -2.32 11.40
N GLU A 102 14.33 -3.22 10.41
CA GLU A 102 15.23 -4.38 10.30
C GLU A 102 16.66 -3.92 10.06
N LEU A 103 16.89 -3.05 9.06
CA LEU A 103 18.22 -2.53 8.76
C LEU A 103 18.84 -1.79 9.96
N LEU A 104 18.06 -1.03 10.73
CA LEU A 104 18.53 -0.34 11.92
C LEU A 104 19.05 -1.30 13.01
N LYS A 105 18.51 -2.52 13.06
CA LYS A 105 18.96 -3.57 14.00
C LYS A 105 20.19 -4.32 13.50
N GLU A 106 20.27 -4.56 12.18
CA GLU A 106 21.30 -5.40 11.56
C GLU A 106 22.55 -4.61 11.18
N ALA A 107 22.39 -3.40 10.64
CA ALA A 107 23.47 -2.54 10.14
C ALA A 107 23.17 -1.05 10.41
N PRO A 108 23.17 -0.61 11.70
CA PRO A 108 22.88 0.77 12.06
C PRO A 108 23.88 1.80 11.51
N GLU A 109 25.05 1.35 11.06
CA GLU A 109 26.09 2.15 10.41
C GLU A 109 25.77 2.49 8.95
N ASP A 110 24.87 1.77 8.28
CA ASP A 110 24.44 2.07 6.90
C ASP A 110 23.46 3.26 6.85
N THR A 111 24.00 4.41 7.21
CA THR A 111 23.22 5.66 7.35
C THR A 111 22.64 6.14 6.03
N GLU A 112 23.30 5.85 4.90
CA GLU A 112 22.82 6.24 3.57
C GLU A 112 21.57 5.44 3.19
N ARG A 113 21.62 4.13 3.36
CA ARG A 113 20.46 3.27 3.09
C ARG A 113 19.29 3.54 4.04
N LEU A 114 19.58 3.79 5.32
CA LEU A 114 18.57 4.19 6.30
C LEU A 114 17.87 5.50 5.91
N LYS A 115 18.62 6.46 5.37
CA LYS A 115 18.07 7.73 4.88
C LYS A 115 17.19 7.52 3.65
N GLU A 116 17.65 6.75 2.66
CA GLU A 116 16.85 6.41 1.47
C GLU A 116 15.52 5.76 1.85
N LEU A 117 15.55 4.75 2.73
CA LEU A 117 14.34 4.09 3.21
C LEU A 117 13.42 5.05 3.94
N LYS A 118 13.96 6.00 4.73
CA LYS A 118 13.16 7.01 5.41
C LYS A 118 12.48 7.97 4.43
N GLU A 119 13.17 8.41 3.40
CA GLU A 119 12.62 9.26 2.36
C GLU A 119 11.52 8.52 1.58
N GLN A 120 11.76 7.26 1.21
CA GLN A 120 10.77 6.42 0.53
C GLN A 120 9.53 6.15 1.41
N GLU A 121 9.71 5.87 2.70
CA GLU A 121 8.62 5.74 3.67
C GLU A 121 7.74 6.99 3.68
N LEU A 122 8.36 8.16 3.82
CA LEU A 122 7.66 9.45 3.87
C LEU A 122 6.90 9.76 2.58
N GLU A 123 7.46 9.43 1.42
CA GLU A 123 6.78 9.60 0.13
C GLU A 123 5.51 8.76 0.05
N TYR A 124 5.57 7.47 0.42
CA TYR A 124 4.39 6.62 0.45
C TYR A 124 3.34 7.08 1.46
N LEU A 125 3.75 7.49 2.66
CA LEU A 125 2.82 7.98 3.69
C LEU A 125 2.17 9.30 3.27
N LYS A 126 2.89 10.19 2.59
CA LYS A 126 2.34 11.42 2.01
C LYS A 126 1.29 11.11 0.94
N ASN A 127 1.59 10.19 0.02
CA ASN A 127 0.64 9.77 -1.00
C ASN A 127 -0.60 9.10 -0.39
N ALA A 128 -0.44 8.33 0.68
CA ALA A 128 -1.56 7.77 1.44
C ALA A 128 -2.41 8.86 2.08
N TYR A 129 -1.79 9.82 2.75
CA TYR A 129 -2.46 10.96 3.37
C TYR A 129 -3.29 11.75 2.36
N GLU A 130 -2.67 12.23 1.27
CA GLU A 130 -3.33 12.99 0.21
C GLU A 130 -4.47 12.19 -0.42
N GLY A 131 -4.25 10.89 -0.64
CA GLY A 131 -5.26 9.99 -1.20
C GLY A 131 -6.47 9.79 -0.28
N PHE A 132 -6.28 9.62 1.03
CA PHE A 132 -7.39 9.52 1.99
C PHE A 132 -8.11 10.84 2.19
N VAL A 133 -7.41 11.97 2.21
CA VAL A 133 -8.05 13.30 2.22
C VAL A 133 -8.93 13.48 0.99
N ASN A 134 -8.44 13.12 -0.19
CA ASN A 134 -9.24 13.15 -1.43
C ASN A 134 -10.42 12.18 -1.38
N ALA A 135 -10.22 10.96 -0.88
CA ALA A 135 -11.27 9.96 -0.76
C ALA A 135 -12.42 10.45 0.14
N ARG A 136 -12.13 11.08 1.27
CA ARG A 136 -13.15 11.68 2.16
C ARG A 136 -13.99 12.75 1.47
N MET A 137 -13.42 13.48 0.51
CA MET A 137 -14.15 14.50 -0.25
C MET A 137 -14.96 13.94 -1.42
N THR A 138 -14.54 12.82 -2.00
CA THR A 138 -15.08 12.32 -3.27
C THR A 138 -15.86 11.02 -3.16
N GLU A 139 -15.67 10.27 -2.08
CA GLU A 139 -16.33 8.98 -1.85
C GLU A 139 -17.34 9.13 -0.72
N SER A 140 -18.62 8.94 -1.02
CA SER A 140 -19.73 9.19 -0.09
C SER A 140 -20.12 7.98 0.79
N SER A 141 -19.42 6.86 0.65
CA SER A 141 -19.85 5.61 1.31
C SER A 141 -18.77 4.97 2.17
N TYR A 142 -19.16 4.60 3.39
CA TYR A 142 -18.39 3.72 4.27
C TYR A 142 -18.98 2.31 4.26
N PRO A 143 -18.22 1.24 4.58
CA PRO A 143 -16.82 1.30 5.03
C PRO A 143 -15.83 1.61 3.88
N MET A 144 -14.84 2.48 4.17
CA MET A 144 -13.76 2.84 3.25
C MET A 144 -12.56 1.93 3.50
N CYS A 145 -12.21 1.09 2.55
CA CYS A 145 -11.18 0.06 2.74
C CYS A 145 -11.42 -0.84 3.98
N GLY A 146 -12.70 -1.06 4.35
CA GLY A 146 -13.11 -1.83 5.51
C GLY A 146 -13.05 -1.06 6.83
N MET A 147 -12.76 0.24 6.81
CA MET A 147 -12.73 1.15 7.96
C MET A 147 -13.99 2.00 8.02
N ASP A 148 -14.53 2.21 9.19
CA ASP A 148 -15.59 3.19 9.43
C ASP A 148 -15.04 4.62 9.35
N GLU A 149 -15.93 5.60 9.41
CA GLU A 149 -15.59 7.02 9.30
C GLU A 149 -14.59 7.45 10.38
N MET A 150 -14.83 7.07 11.62
CA MET A 150 -13.98 7.42 12.76
C MET A 150 -12.56 6.83 12.60
N THR A 151 -12.46 5.59 12.13
CA THR A 151 -11.15 4.95 11.86
C THR A 151 -10.40 5.65 10.75
N VAL A 152 -11.08 6.09 9.68
CA VAL A 152 -10.45 6.85 8.59
C VAL A 152 -9.99 8.21 9.08
N ASP A 153 -10.77 8.91 9.89
CA ASP A 153 -10.40 10.21 10.46
C ASP A 153 -9.17 10.09 11.35
N TYR A 154 -9.15 9.09 12.23
CA TYR A 154 -7.98 8.80 13.05
C TYR A 154 -6.73 8.47 12.22
N LEU A 155 -6.90 7.66 11.16
CA LEU A 155 -5.80 7.31 10.25
C LEU A 155 -5.24 8.55 9.55
N VAL A 156 -6.10 9.45 9.06
CA VAL A 156 -5.68 10.70 8.40
C VAL A 156 -4.92 11.59 9.39
N ALA A 157 -5.40 11.70 10.64
CA ALA A 157 -4.69 12.44 11.69
C ALA A 157 -3.31 11.84 11.98
N ALA A 158 -3.23 10.50 12.12
CA ALA A 158 -1.96 9.81 12.35
C ALA A 158 -0.97 9.99 11.18
N LEU A 159 -1.46 9.90 9.94
CA LEU A 159 -0.65 10.15 8.74
C LEU A 159 -0.16 11.60 8.68
N ALA A 160 -1.01 12.58 9.05
CA ALA A 160 -0.61 13.98 9.13
C ALA A 160 0.54 14.17 10.13
N MET A 161 0.50 13.49 11.27
CA MET A 161 1.62 13.49 12.24
C MET A 161 2.89 12.87 11.65
N ASP A 162 2.78 11.72 11.00
CA ASP A 162 3.92 11.00 10.42
C ASP A 162 4.66 11.84 9.35
N ILE A 163 3.93 12.67 8.59
CA ILE A 163 4.49 13.56 7.56
C ILE A 163 4.80 14.97 8.06
N GLY A 164 4.65 15.23 9.36
CA GLY A 164 5.01 16.51 10.00
C GLY A 164 3.97 17.63 9.86
N GLN A 165 2.73 17.32 9.46
CA GLN A 165 1.61 18.28 9.38
C GLN A 165 0.85 18.38 10.71
N TYR A 166 1.54 18.80 11.77
CA TYR A 166 1.01 18.79 13.14
C TYR A 166 -0.21 19.67 13.34
N ASP A 167 -0.30 20.82 12.63
CA ASP A 167 -1.43 21.75 12.73
C ASP A 167 -2.74 21.11 12.21
N VAL A 168 -2.63 20.25 11.18
CA VAL A 168 -3.77 19.52 10.65
C VAL A 168 -4.16 18.40 11.60
N ALA A 169 -3.19 17.62 12.06
CA ALA A 169 -3.42 16.53 13.00
C ALA A 169 -4.17 17.00 14.26
N THR A 170 -3.75 18.12 14.85
CA THR A 170 -4.35 18.68 16.07
C THR A 170 -5.81 19.13 15.87
N LYS A 171 -6.20 19.51 14.66
CA LYS A 171 -7.59 19.93 14.35
C LYS A 171 -8.52 18.76 14.09
N MET A 172 -8.00 17.56 13.87
CA MET A 172 -8.76 16.36 13.53
C MET A 172 -9.01 15.44 14.74
N ILE A 173 -8.33 15.67 15.85
CA ILE A 173 -8.48 14.98 17.13
C ILE A 173 -9.34 15.84 18.06
#